data_94c4bb98b632e08886b5bdb59d94ec6d
#
_entry.id   94c4bb98b632e08886b5bdb59d94ec6d
#
_cell.length_a   1.000
_cell.length_b   1.000
_cell.length_c   1.000
_cell.angle_alpha   90.00
_cell.angle_beta   90.00
_cell.angle_gamma   90.00
#
_symmetry.space_group_name_H-M   'P 1'
#
loop_
_entity.id
_entity.type
_entity.pdbx_description
1 polymer ?
#
loop_
_entity_poly.entity_id
_entity_poly.type
_entity_poly.pdbx_seq_one_letter_code
_entity_poly.pdbx_strand_id
1 'polypeptide(L)'
;MASYMTVTSAFEYVSEPIKGSRFVALISPVLDADSALAKVEEARARWPGATHHCWAFRVRDGGSRSSDDGEPGGSAGRPILAMIDGHEVTDVCVVVVRWYGGTKLGVGGLMRAYGGTAGKGLDASSIEEVIETADIWVGHTYDDTNAIATVVSGYSAEVVETAYTDTVRTRLRVVLSAKETVEQALINATSGRVELIES
;
A
#
# COMPACT_ATOMS: atom_id res chain seq x y z
N MET A 1 1.32 16.37 4.09
CA MET A 1 2.24 15.49 3.35
C MET A 1 1.39 14.38 2.77
N ALA A 2 1.57 14.05 1.50
CA ALA A 2 0.91 12.89 0.93
C ALA A 2 1.66 11.64 1.40
N SER A 3 1.20 11.04 2.48
CA SER A 3 1.71 9.78 3.03
C SER A 3 0.56 8.86 3.38
N TYR A 4 0.82 7.59 3.40
CA TYR A 4 -0.17 6.57 3.75
C TYR A 4 0.51 5.40 4.46
N MET A 5 -0.27 4.68 5.27
CA MET A 5 0.19 3.46 5.94
C MET A 5 -0.07 2.25 5.03
N THR A 6 0.89 1.35 4.93
CA THR A 6 0.74 0.09 4.20
C THR A 6 1.56 -1.03 4.83
N VAL A 7 1.23 -2.28 4.48
CA VAL A 7 2.06 -3.43 4.85
C VAL A 7 3.24 -3.55 3.89
N THR A 8 4.44 -3.78 4.41
CA THR A 8 5.67 -3.82 3.61
C THR A 8 6.03 -5.20 3.09
N SER A 9 5.46 -6.24 3.67
CA SER A 9 5.71 -7.63 3.28
C SER A 9 4.50 -8.51 3.51
N ALA A 10 4.43 -9.64 2.78
CA ALA A 10 3.39 -10.63 3.01
C ALA A 10 3.58 -11.29 4.38
N PHE A 11 2.47 -11.48 5.09
CA PHE A 11 2.46 -12.08 6.41
C PHE A 11 1.33 -13.13 6.53
N GLU A 12 1.59 -14.20 7.27
CA GLU A 12 0.61 -15.24 7.57
C GLU A 12 0.38 -15.34 9.07
N TYR A 13 -0.87 -15.24 9.48
CA TYR A 13 -1.28 -15.42 10.87
C TYR A 13 -2.20 -16.63 11.00
N VAL A 14 -1.86 -17.56 11.88
CA VAL A 14 -2.68 -18.73 12.20
C VAL A 14 -3.36 -18.49 13.55
N SER A 15 -4.68 -18.45 13.57
CA SER A 15 -5.41 -18.29 14.83
C SER A 15 -5.50 -19.59 15.62
N GLU A 16 -5.73 -19.50 16.93
CA GLU A 16 -6.20 -20.63 17.71
C GLU A 16 -7.54 -21.12 17.14
N PRO A 17 -7.81 -22.44 17.20
CA PRO A 17 -9.07 -22.99 16.74
C PRO A 17 -10.27 -22.38 17.46
N ILE A 18 -11.31 -22.01 16.71
CA ILE A 18 -12.55 -21.43 17.25
C ILE A 18 -13.68 -22.44 17.07
N LYS A 19 -14.14 -23.06 18.15
CA LYS A 19 -15.16 -24.13 18.16
C LYS A 19 -14.86 -25.22 17.10
N GLY A 20 -13.60 -25.66 17.03
CA GLY A 20 -13.12 -26.65 16.10
C GLY A 20 -12.81 -26.15 14.68
N SER A 21 -13.25 -24.97 14.28
CA SER A 21 -12.86 -24.34 13.00
C SER A 21 -11.47 -23.76 13.10
N ARG A 22 -10.66 -23.96 12.04
CA ARG A 22 -9.34 -23.33 11.88
C ARG A 22 -9.45 -22.12 10.98
N PHE A 23 -8.71 -21.06 11.32
CA PHE A 23 -8.62 -19.84 10.51
C PHE A 23 -7.17 -19.44 10.28
N VAL A 24 -6.87 -18.98 9.07
CA VAL A 24 -5.56 -18.43 8.69
C VAL A 24 -5.79 -17.14 7.94
N ALA A 25 -5.16 -16.04 8.37
CA ALA A 25 -5.14 -14.78 7.64
C ALA A 25 -3.86 -14.67 6.83
N LEU A 26 -4.00 -14.33 5.56
CA LEU A 26 -2.93 -13.92 4.66
C LEU A 26 -3.05 -12.43 4.44
N ILE A 27 -2.05 -11.68 4.83
CA ILE A 27 -1.94 -10.25 4.62
C ILE A 27 -0.91 -10.04 3.52
N SER A 28 -1.24 -9.29 2.48
CA SER A 28 -0.35 -9.07 1.34
C SER A 28 -0.39 -7.62 0.88
N PRO A 29 0.77 -6.98 0.64
CA PRO A 29 0.83 -5.72 -0.07
C PRO A 29 0.36 -5.93 -1.51
N VAL A 30 -0.41 -4.97 -2.03
CA VAL A 30 -0.96 -4.99 -3.40
C VAL A 30 -0.95 -3.57 -3.96
N LEU A 31 -0.91 -3.42 -5.28
CA LEU A 31 -0.86 -2.09 -5.91
C LEU A 31 -2.23 -1.66 -6.45
N ASP A 32 -3.08 -2.65 -6.80
CA ASP A 32 -4.36 -2.44 -7.46
C ASP A 32 -5.33 -3.59 -7.17
N ALA A 33 -6.55 -3.47 -7.69
CA ALA A 33 -7.59 -4.48 -7.52
C ALA A 33 -7.24 -5.82 -8.18
N ASP A 34 -6.52 -5.82 -9.29
CA ASP A 34 -6.17 -7.05 -10.02
C ASP A 34 -5.12 -7.84 -9.26
N SER A 35 -4.09 -7.18 -8.74
CA SER A 35 -3.10 -7.81 -7.86
C SER A 35 -3.72 -8.31 -6.54
N ALA A 36 -4.71 -7.60 -6.00
CA ALA A 36 -5.45 -8.08 -4.83
C ALA A 36 -6.23 -9.36 -5.12
N LEU A 37 -6.94 -9.43 -6.25
CA LEU A 37 -7.65 -10.63 -6.67
C LEU A 37 -6.70 -11.80 -6.99
N ALA A 38 -5.52 -11.51 -7.54
CA ALA A 38 -4.49 -12.54 -7.73
C ALA A 38 -4.07 -13.18 -6.39
N LYS A 39 -3.98 -12.41 -5.30
CA LYS A 39 -3.68 -12.95 -3.95
C LYS A 39 -4.81 -13.86 -3.44
N VAL A 40 -6.04 -13.58 -3.79
CA VAL A 40 -7.18 -14.48 -3.48
C VAL A 40 -7.04 -15.81 -4.21
N GLU A 41 -6.70 -15.78 -5.50
CA GLU A 41 -6.50 -17.00 -6.30
C GLU A 41 -5.27 -17.79 -5.85
N GLU A 42 -4.18 -17.13 -5.46
CA GLU A 42 -3.03 -17.78 -4.83
C GLU A 42 -3.44 -18.55 -3.54
N ALA A 43 -4.27 -17.93 -2.68
CA ALA A 43 -4.77 -18.57 -1.48
C ALA A 43 -5.67 -19.80 -1.79
N ARG A 44 -6.53 -19.70 -2.79
CA ARG A 44 -7.37 -20.81 -3.27
C ARG A 44 -6.54 -21.97 -3.80
N ALA A 45 -5.53 -21.66 -4.60
CA ALA A 45 -4.62 -22.66 -5.16
C ALA A 45 -3.78 -23.36 -4.06
N ARG A 46 -3.36 -22.59 -3.04
CA ARG A 46 -2.58 -23.12 -1.91
C ARG A 46 -3.41 -24.04 -1.01
N TRP A 47 -4.69 -23.76 -0.81
CA TRP A 47 -5.57 -24.55 0.06
C TRP A 47 -6.92 -24.89 -0.59
N PRO A 48 -6.91 -25.71 -1.65
CA PRO A 48 -8.14 -26.04 -2.39
C PRO A 48 -9.15 -26.85 -1.54
N GLY A 49 -8.72 -27.45 -0.44
CA GLY A 49 -9.58 -28.17 0.51
C GLY A 49 -10.13 -27.32 1.65
N ALA A 50 -9.91 -26.00 1.65
CA ALA A 50 -10.54 -25.12 2.63
C ALA A 50 -12.03 -24.92 2.33
N THR A 51 -12.80 -24.61 3.37
CA THR A 51 -14.26 -24.42 3.22
C THR A 51 -14.58 -23.08 2.58
N HIS A 52 -13.87 -22.00 2.99
CA HIS A 52 -14.08 -20.65 2.50
C HIS A 52 -12.75 -19.87 2.45
N HIS A 53 -12.65 -18.97 1.46
CA HIS A 53 -11.57 -17.99 1.29
C HIS A 53 -12.18 -16.59 1.28
N CYS A 54 -12.57 -16.11 2.44
CA CYS A 54 -13.17 -14.79 2.57
C CYS A 54 -12.09 -13.72 2.54
N TRP A 55 -12.38 -12.59 1.90
CA TRP A 55 -11.34 -11.58 1.69
C TRP A 55 -11.88 -10.16 1.69
N ALA A 56 -10.99 -9.23 1.92
CA ALA A 56 -11.18 -7.81 1.64
C ALA A 56 -9.85 -7.19 1.22
N PHE A 57 -9.94 -6.14 0.42
CA PHE A 57 -8.80 -5.30 0.09
C PHE A 57 -9.19 -3.81 0.10
N ARG A 58 -8.20 -2.97 0.28
CA ARG A 58 -8.24 -1.53 0.07
C ARG A 58 -7.03 -1.12 -0.75
N VAL A 59 -7.27 -0.38 -1.84
CA VAL A 59 -6.24 0.21 -2.70
C VAL A 59 -6.57 1.68 -2.90
N ARG A 60 -5.55 2.53 -2.99
CA ARG A 60 -5.71 3.98 -3.07
C ARG A 60 -6.54 4.40 -4.29
N ASP A 61 -6.19 3.90 -5.46
CA ASP A 61 -6.79 4.31 -6.72
C ASP A 61 -8.01 3.46 -7.14
N GLY A 62 -8.33 2.40 -6.42
CA GLY A 62 -9.38 1.44 -6.75
C GLY A 62 -10.44 1.23 -5.66
N GLY A 63 -10.34 1.97 -4.55
CA GLY A 63 -11.28 1.86 -3.43
C GLY A 63 -11.15 0.57 -2.64
N SER A 64 -12.27 0.00 -2.19
CA SER A 64 -12.29 -1.23 -1.40
C SER A 64 -13.34 -2.21 -1.91
N ARG A 65 -13.04 -3.50 -1.77
CA ARG A 65 -13.98 -4.60 -2.06
C ARG A 65 -13.81 -5.70 -1.02
N SER A 66 -14.88 -6.48 -0.83
CA SER A 66 -14.86 -7.64 0.07
C SER A 66 -15.78 -8.75 -0.43
N SER A 67 -15.55 -9.99 0.05
CA SER A 67 -16.36 -11.16 -0.27
C SER A 67 -16.47 -12.09 0.93
N ASP A 68 -17.67 -12.62 1.11
CA ASP A 68 -17.94 -13.63 2.13
C ASP A 68 -17.68 -15.07 1.62
N ASP A 69 -17.39 -15.28 0.35
CA ASP A 69 -17.05 -16.57 -0.27
C ASP A 69 -17.95 -17.74 0.18
N GLY A 70 -19.27 -17.52 0.20
CA GLY A 70 -20.27 -18.51 0.58
C GLY A 70 -20.61 -18.58 2.07
N GLU A 71 -19.97 -17.81 2.93
CA GLU A 71 -20.46 -17.57 4.30
C GLU A 71 -21.73 -16.70 4.26
N PRO A 72 -22.54 -16.67 5.35
CA PRO A 72 -23.69 -15.78 5.42
C PRO A 72 -23.34 -14.32 5.13
N GLY A 73 -24.16 -13.63 4.36
CA GLY A 73 -23.91 -12.28 3.87
C GLY A 73 -23.48 -11.29 4.95
N GLY A 74 -22.34 -10.64 4.77
CA GLY A 74 -21.76 -9.67 5.69
C GLY A 74 -21.09 -10.24 6.94
N SER A 75 -20.95 -11.58 7.03
CA SER A 75 -20.38 -12.22 8.22
C SER A 75 -18.87 -12.41 8.19
N ALA A 76 -18.22 -12.21 7.04
CA ALA A 76 -16.80 -12.42 6.86
C ALA A 76 -16.10 -11.25 6.16
N GLY A 77 -16.44 -10.95 4.92
CA GLY A 77 -15.76 -9.93 4.12
C GLY A 77 -15.83 -8.53 4.73
N ARG A 78 -17.00 -8.11 5.19
CA ARG A 78 -17.17 -6.82 5.88
C ARG A 78 -16.37 -6.72 7.19
N PRO A 79 -16.39 -7.72 8.11
CA PRO A 79 -15.50 -7.74 9.26
C PRO A 79 -14.02 -7.66 8.93
N ILE A 80 -13.55 -8.33 7.87
CA ILE A 80 -12.15 -8.21 7.41
C ILE A 80 -11.86 -6.79 6.97
N LEU A 81 -12.74 -6.19 6.13
CA LEU A 81 -12.57 -4.81 5.67
C LEU A 81 -12.55 -3.81 6.82
N ALA A 82 -13.42 -4.00 7.81
CA ALA A 82 -13.45 -3.14 9.00
C ALA A 82 -12.10 -3.16 9.78
N MET A 83 -11.37 -4.28 9.75
CA MET A 83 -10.05 -4.33 10.37
C MET A 83 -9.01 -3.58 9.55
N ILE A 84 -9.04 -3.68 8.22
CA ILE A 84 -8.18 -2.88 7.33
C ILE A 84 -8.41 -1.39 7.60
N ASP A 85 -9.68 -0.98 7.64
CA ASP A 85 -10.07 0.42 7.90
C ASP A 85 -9.64 0.90 9.30
N GLY A 86 -9.80 0.05 10.30
CA GLY A 86 -9.43 0.36 11.69
C GLY A 86 -7.91 0.48 11.92
N HIS A 87 -7.09 -0.15 11.06
CA HIS A 87 -5.63 0.01 11.05
C HIS A 87 -5.16 1.17 10.17
N GLU A 88 -6.09 1.85 9.49
CA GLU A 88 -5.81 2.97 8.57
C GLU A 88 -4.81 2.60 7.47
N VAL A 89 -4.75 1.33 7.06
CA VAL A 89 -3.85 0.83 6.02
C VAL A 89 -4.55 0.77 4.67
N THR A 90 -3.76 1.01 3.62
CA THR A 90 -4.19 0.90 2.22
C THR A 90 -3.17 0.10 1.41
N ASP A 91 -3.47 -0.18 0.15
CA ASP A 91 -2.65 -1.02 -0.73
C ASP A 91 -2.39 -2.40 -0.10
N VAL A 92 -3.44 -2.98 0.48
CA VAL A 92 -3.41 -4.25 1.21
C VAL A 92 -4.59 -5.14 0.82
N CYS A 93 -4.30 -6.44 0.67
CA CYS A 93 -5.30 -7.50 0.57
C CYS A 93 -5.16 -8.43 1.77
N VAL A 94 -6.30 -8.74 2.41
CA VAL A 94 -6.38 -9.71 3.50
C VAL A 94 -7.33 -10.83 3.09
N VAL A 95 -6.81 -12.07 3.04
CA VAL A 95 -7.59 -13.28 2.80
C VAL A 95 -7.64 -14.09 4.08
N VAL A 96 -8.83 -14.36 4.60
CA VAL A 96 -9.01 -15.24 5.75
C VAL A 96 -9.59 -16.56 5.28
N VAL A 97 -8.78 -17.60 5.38
CA VAL A 97 -9.12 -18.97 4.97
C VAL A 97 -9.68 -19.73 6.15
N ARG A 98 -10.79 -20.44 5.97
CA ARG A 98 -11.46 -21.23 7.00
C ARG A 98 -11.59 -22.69 6.62
N TRP A 99 -11.31 -23.56 7.58
CA TRP A 99 -11.71 -24.99 7.55
C TRP A 99 -12.78 -25.19 8.63
N TYR A 100 -13.97 -25.63 8.22
CA TYR A 100 -15.10 -25.84 9.11
C TYR A 100 -14.83 -27.00 10.09
N GLY A 101 -15.06 -26.75 11.36
CA GLY A 101 -14.77 -27.70 12.44
C GLY A 101 -16.00 -28.49 12.97
N GLY A 102 -17.09 -28.55 12.19
CA GLY A 102 -18.29 -29.30 12.59
C GLY A 102 -19.29 -28.53 13.48
N THR A 103 -18.87 -27.41 14.09
CA THR A 103 -19.74 -26.60 14.97
C THR A 103 -20.07 -25.25 14.31
N LYS A 104 -21.35 -24.92 14.18
CA LYS A 104 -21.82 -23.63 13.66
C LYS A 104 -21.47 -22.51 14.64
N LEU A 105 -20.81 -21.45 14.16
CA LEU A 105 -20.44 -20.29 14.96
C LEU A 105 -21.59 -19.28 15.13
N GLY A 106 -22.54 -19.28 14.21
CA GLY A 106 -23.55 -18.23 14.04
C GLY A 106 -22.97 -16.95 13.49
N VAL A 107 -23.80 -16.04 12.95
CA VAL A 107 -23.37 -14.81 12.26
C VAL A 107 -22.44 -13.97 13.14
N GLY A 108 -22.83 -13.67 14.38
CA GLY A 108 -21.99 -12.91 15.30
C GLY A 108 -20.67 -13.60 15.68
N GLY A 109 -20.66 -14.95 15.71
CA GLY A 109 -19.46 -15.75 15.93
C GLY A 109 -18.53 -15.70 14.73
N LEU A 110 -19.06 -15.76 13.51
CA LEU A 110 -18.30 -15.61 12.26
C LEU A 110 -17.67 -14.21 12.17
N MET A 111 -18.45 -13.16 12.40
CA MET A 111 -17.93 -11.78 12.38
C MET A 111 -16.73 -11.61 13.31
N ARG A 112 -16.81 -12.12 14.54
CA ARG A 112 -15.70 -12.07 15.51
C ARG A 112 -14.52 -12.94 15.08
N ALA A 113 -14.76 -14.11 14.49
CA ALA A 113 -13.70 -15.02 14.04
C ALA A 113 -12.92 -14.42 12.85
N TYR A 114 -13.62 -13.98 11.80
CA TYR A 114 -13.00 -13.39 10.63
C TYR A 114 -12.32 -12.05 10.94
N GLY A 115 -13.04 -11.13 11.59
CA GLY A 115 -12.47 -9.85 11.99
C GLY A 115 -11.31 -10.02 12.98
N GLY A 116 -11.48 -10.86 14.00
CA GLY A 116 -10.42 -11.09 15.00
C GLY A 116 -9.16 -11.76 14.40
N THR A 117 -9.31 -12.66 13.41
CA THR A 117 -8.16 -13.29 12.72
C THR A 117 -7.48 -12.27 11.83
N ALA A 118 -8.24 -11.47 11.06
CA ALA A 118 -7.69 -10.42 10.21
C ALA A 118 -6.98 -9.34 11.06
N GLY A 119 -7.61 -8.85 12.14
CA GLY A 119 -7.03 -7.83 13.00
C GLY A 119 -5.72 -8.28 13.64
N LYS A 120 -5.67 -9.48 14.23
CA LYS A 120 -4.41 -10.02 14.79
C LYS A 120 -3.33 -10.25 13.74
N GLY A 121 -3.70 -10.59 12.52
CA GLY A 121 -2.78 -10.67 11.40
C GLY A 121 -2.19 -9.31 11.05
N LEU A 122 -3.01 -8.27 10.99
CA LEU A 122 -2.57 -6.90 10.75
C LEU A 122 -1.72 -6.37 11.91
N ASP A 123 -2.12 -6.60 13.17
CA ASP A 123 -1.34 -6.24 14.36
C ASP A 123 0.09 -6.82 14.35
N ALA A 124 0.24 -8.03 13.78
CA ALA A 124 1.53 -8.73 13.72
C ALA A 124 2.32 -8.44 12.42
N SER A 125 1.72 -7.73 11.46
CA SER A 125 2.36 -7.36 10.20
C SER A 125 3.28 -6.15 10.37
N SER A 126 4.29 -6.04 9.48
CA SER A 126 5.09 -4.81 9.37
C SER A 126 4.29 -3.76 8.61
N ILE A 127 3.80 -2.77 9.33
CA ILE A 127 3.08 -1.62 8.76
C ILE A 127 3.99 -0.40 8.85
N GLU A 128 4.19 0.30 7.73
CA GLU A 128 5.06 1.46 7.63
C GLU A 128 4.36 2.61 6.90
N GLU A 129 4.80 3.82 7.22
CA GLU A 129 4.39 5.02 6.50
C GLU A 129 5.17 5.13 5.20
N VAL A 130 4.47 5.23 4.09
CA VAL A 130 5.04 5.50 2.77
C VAL A 130 4.80 6.96 2.43
N ILE A 131 5.87 7.70 2.20
CA ILE A 131 5.82 9.07 1.71
C ILE A 131 5.77 9.05 0.19
N GLU A 132 4.74 9.63 -0.39
CA GLU A 132 4.63 9.74 -1.85
C GLU A 132 5.66 10.71 -2.38
N THR A 133 6.42 10.26 -3.38
CA THR A 133 7.45 11.06 -4.05
C THR A 133 7.14 11.21 -5.53
N ALA A 134 7.68 12.27 -6.13
CA ALA A 134 7.69 12.48 -7.57
C ALA A 134 9.11 12.80 -8.03
N ASP A 135 9.44 12.38 -9.23
CA ASP A 135 10.69 12.75 -9.87
C ASP A 135 10.48 14.01 -10.73
N ILE A 136 11.43 14.94 -10.66
CA ILE A 136 11.53 16.14 -11.48
C ILE A 136 12.82 16.05 -12.27
N TRP A 137 12.76 16.16 -13.59
CA TRP A 137 13.92 16.29 -14.44
C TRP A 137 14.25 17.74 -14.70
N VAL A 138 15.48 18.12 -14.44
CA VAL A 138 15.98 19.49 -14.46
C VAL A 138 17.16 19.60 -15.42
N GLY A 139 17.02 20.40 -16.48
CA GLY A 139 18.11 20.79 -17.36
C GLY A 139 18.63 22.19 -16.97
N HIS A 140 19.94 22.37 -16.83
CA HIS A 140 20.53 23.64 -16.47
C HIS A 140 21.96 23.79 -17.01
N THR A 141 22.47 25.00 -17.01
CA THR A 141 23.87 25.27 -17.33
C THR A 141 24.78 25.00 -16.13
N TYR A 142 26.07 24.85 -16.37
CA TYR A 142 27.05 24.68 -15.28
C TYR A 142 27.05 25.87 -14.29
N ASP A 143 26.77 27.08 -14.78
CA ASP A 143 26.72 28.29 -13.94
C ASP A 143 25.58 28.25 -12.93
N ASP A 144 24.51 27.56 -13.24
CA ASP A 144 23.33 27.44 -12.35
C ASP A 144 23.43 26.29 -11.31
N THR A 145 24.50 25.47 -11.38
CA THR A 145 24.65 24.29 -10.51
C THR A 145 24.54 24.63 -9.01
N ASN A 146 25.14 25.74 -8.57
CA ASN A 146 25.09 26.15 -7.17
C ASN A 146 23.68 26.61 -6.76
N ALA A 147 22.95 27.28 -7.66
CA ALA A 147 21.58 27.69 -7.41
C ALA A 147 20.65 26.48 -7.25
N ILE A 148 20.80 25.49 -8.15
CA ILE A 148 20.08 24.22 -8.08
C ILE A 148 20.40 23.48 -6.76
N ALA A 149 21.68 23.33 -6.40
CA ALA A 149 22.11 22.67 -5.17
C ALA A 149 21.53 23.33 -3.91
N THR A 150 21.40 24.67 -3.91
CA THR A 150 20.79 25.41 -2.80
C THR A 150 19.30 25.08 -2.66
N VAL A 151 18.55 25.01 -3.76
CA VAL A 151 17.14 24.61 -3.74
C VAL A 151 17.01 23.17 -3.28
N VAL A 152 17.79 22.24 -3.85
CA VAL A 152 17.80 20.82 -3.49
C VAL A 152 17.98 20.65 -1.97
N SER A 153 18.96 21.33 -1.39
CA SER A 153 19.22 21.28 0.06
C SER A 153 18.07 21.89 0.88
N GLY A 154 17.52 23.03 0.42
CA GLY A 154 16.47 23.76 1.13
C GLY A 154 15.14 23.01 1.22
N TYR A 155 14.84 22.17 0.25
CA TYR A 155 13.60 21.36 0.19
C TYR A 155 13.82 19.88 0.51
N SER A 156 15.00 19.49 0.97
CA SER A 156 15.36 18.08 1.23
C SER A 156 15.08 17.16 0.02
N ALA A 157 15.29 17.68 -1.18
CA ALA A 157 15.17 16.88 -2.40
C ALA A 157 16.37 15.94 -2.53
N GLU A 158 16.12 14.72 -3.01
CA GLU A 158 17.16 13.74 -3.28
C GLU A 158 17.64 13.85 -4.72
N VAL A 159 18.95 13.93 -4.94
CA VAL A 159 19.55 13.81 -6.28
C VAL A 159 19.65 12.33 -6.62
N VAL A 160 18.80 11.86 -7.52
CA VAL A 160 18.74 10.45 -7.92
C VAL A 160 19.80 10.15 -8.99
N GLU A 161 19.98 11.09 -9.92
CA GLU A 161 20.86 10.91 -11.07
C GLU A 161 21.31 12.27 -11.61
N THR A 162 22.54 12.36 -12.08
CA THR A 162 23.05 13.54 -12.79
C THR A 162 23.87 13.11 -14.01
N ALA A 163 23.53 13.64 -15.18
CA ALA A 163 24.25 13.46 -16.41
C ALA A 163 24.90 14.80 -16.85
N TYR A 164 26.15 14.75 -17.21
CA TYR A 164 26.97 15.89 -17.67
C TYR A 164 27.21 15.76 -19.15
N THR A 165 26.75 16.76 -19.91
CA THR A 165 26.99 16.94 -21.36
C THR A 165 27.36 18.39 -21.60
N ASP A 166 26.94 19.00 -22.70
CA ASP A 166 27.02 20.45 -22.90
C ASP A 166 26.15 21.23 -21.86
N THR A 167 25.19 20.53 -21.27
CA THR A 167 24.37 20.99 -20.15
C THR A 167 24.37 19.91 -19.06
N VAL A 168 23.92 20.28 -17.87
CA VAL A 168 23.72 19.36 -16.76
C VAL A 168 22.25 18.95 -16.74
N ARG A 169 21.98 17.65 -16.68
CA ARG A 169 20.65 17.08 -16.48
C ARG A 169 20.61 16.35 -15.17
N THR A 170 19.70 16.73 -14.28
CA THR A 170 19.57 16.16 -12.95
C THR A 170 18.15 15.64 -12.73
N ARG A 171 18.02 14.43 -12.25
CA ARG A 171 16.77 13.87 -11.73
C ARG A 171 16.72 14.07 -10.24
N LEU A 172 15.72 14.81 -9.79
CA LEU A 172 15.46 15.11 -8.39
C LEU A 172 14.23 14.33 -7.94
N ARG A 173 14.31 13.65 -6.81
CA ARG A 173 13.17 13.08 -6.13
C ARG A 173 12.73 13.99 -5.01
N VAL A 174 11.45 14.35 -5.01
CA VAL A 174 10.84 15.26 -4.04
C VAL A 174 9.57 14.64 -3.47
N VAL A 175 9.17 15.06 -2.28
CA VAL A 175 7.86 14.71 -1.75
C VAL A 175 6.79 15.24 -2.71
N LEU A 176 5.84 14.40 -3.09
CA LEU A 176 4.82 14.72 -4.11
C LEU A 176 4.11 16.05 -3.82
N SER A 177 3.74 16.29 -2.56
CA SER A 177 3.07 17.55 -2.15
C SER A 177 3.95 18.80 -2.24
N ALA A 178 5.27 18.65 -2.39
CA ALA A 178 6.21 19.75 -2.53
C ALA A 178 6.64 19.98 -3.99
N LYS A 179 6.23 19.12 -4.94
CA LYS A 179 6.67 19.15 -6.33
C LYS A 179 6.56 20.54 -6.95
N GLU A 180 5.36 21.11 -6.99
CA GLU A 180 5.11 22.43 -7.59
C GLU A 180 5.93 23.54 -6.91
N THR A 181 6.07 23.47 -5.58
CA THR A 181 6.85 24.44 -4.81
C THR A 181 8.34 24.38 -5.16
N VAL A 182 8.88 23.16 -5.32
CA VAL A 182 10.28 22.94 -5.71
C VAL A 182 10.50 23.40 -7.15
N GLU A 183 9.62 23.07 -8.08
CA GLU A 183 9.68 23.51 -9.48
C GLU A 183 9.72 25.04 -9.55
N GLN A 184 8.84 25.72 -8.82
CA GLN A 184 8.84 27.19 -8.79
C GLN A 184 10.10 27.78 -8.14
N ALA A 185 10.64 27.12 -7.10
CA ALA A 185 11.89 27.56 -6.47
C ALA A 185 13.08 27.40 -7.42
N LEU A 186 13.14 26.33 -8.22
CA LEU A 186 14.18 26.11 -9.25
C LEU A 186 14.12 27.20 -10.33
N ILE A 187 12.90 27.52 -10.82
CA ILE A 187 12.70 28.58 -11.80
C ILE A 187 13.19 29.93 -11.25
N ASN A 188 12.80 30.26 -10.02
CA ASN A 188 13.17 31.51 -9.38
C ASN A 188 14.69 31.62 -9.15
N ALA A 189 15.32 30.56 -8.61
CA ALA A 189 16.74 30.54 -8.32
C ALA A 189 17.63 30.69 -9.56
N THR A 190 17.16 30.23 -10.70
CA THR A 190 17.85 30.33 -11.99
C THR A 190 17.37 31.51 -12.86
N SER A 191 16.49 32.36 -12.35
CA SER A 191 15.85 33.45 -13.11
C SER A 191 15.21 32.96 -14.43
N GLY A 192 14.59 31.78 -14.38
CA GLY A 192 13.88 31.18 -15.50
C GLY A 192 14.76 30.44 -16.52
N ARG A 193 16.05 30.27 -16.27
CA ARG A 193 16.97 29.56 -17.19
C ARG A 193 16.89 28.04 -17.10
N VAL A 194 16.38 27.53 -15.97
CA VAL A 194 16.20 26.08 -15.81
C VAL A 194 15.13 25.56 -16.77
N GLU A 195 15.37 24.41 -17.34
CA GLU A 195 14.40 23.66 -18.14
C GLU A 195 13.83 22.51 -17.28
N LEU A 196 12.51 22.55 -17.03
CA LEU A 196 11.81 21.42 -16.43
C LEU A 196 11.40 20.47 -17.56
N ILE A 197 11.89 19.23 -17.51
CA ILE A 197 11.69 18.23 -18.55
C ILE A 197 10.59 17.28 -18.06
N GLU A 198 9.48 17.23 -18.79
CA GLU A 198 8.42 16.23 -18.52
C GLU A 198 8.94 14.82 -18.85
N SER A 199 8.65 13.86 -18.00
CA SER A 199 9.07 12.44 -18.11
C SER A 199 8.14 11.64 -19.02
#